data_7e87ce4669962a9d08d67d0bccf0eceb
#
_entry.id   7e87ce4669962a9d08d67d0bccf0eceb
#
_cell.length_a   1.000
_cell.length_b   1.000
_cell.length_c   1.000
_cell.angle_alpha   90.00
_cell.angle_beta   90.00
_cell.angle_gamma   90.00
#
_symmetry.space_group_name_H-M   'P 1'
#
loop_
_entity.id
_entity.type
_entity.pdbx_description
1 polymer ?
#
loop_
_entity_poly.entity_id
_entity_poly.type
_entity_poly.pdbx_seq_one_letter_code
_entity_poly.pdbx_strand_id
1 'polypeptide(L)'
;MSERQGGCSCKATRYRLTEQPMFTHVCHCSICKRHTGTAFVTHIFIESAYLEVTEGRVEAYAGQTGSGSEHWVYRCPDCLSALYSHYAGNDQIALVKGGTLDDPASLPPGAHLWVENKVPWIEIPDGVPAFDQNYVAADVWPAASMERRRKAGWG
;
A
#
# COMPACT_ATOMS: atom_id res chain seq x y z
N MET A 1 -13.26 11.67 -12.34
CA MET A 1 -12.51 10.48 -11.87
C MET A 1 -13.46 9.54 -11.13
N SER A 2 -13.33 8.26 -11.36
CA SER A 2 -14.12 7.29 -10.61
C SER A 2 -13.52 7.15 -9.20
N GLU A 3 -14.32 7.46 -8.20
CA GLU A 3 -14.06 7.18 -6.80
C GLU A 3 -13.83 5.68 -6.62
N ARG A 4 -12.79 5.29 -5.86
CA ARG A 4 -12.52 3.89 -5.55
C ARG A 4 -12.93 3.59 -4.12
N GLN A 5 -13.64 2.51 -3.93
CA GLN A 5 -14.09 2.07 -2.63
C GLN A 5 -13.41 0.76 -2.23
N GLY A 6 -13.36 0.50 -0.95
CA GLY A 6 -12.83 -0.71 -0.38
C GLY A 6 -13.27 -0.91 1.07
N GLY A 7 -12.78 -1.97 1.68
CA GLY A 7 -13.11 -2.25 3.06
C GLY A 7 -12.57 -3.57 3.57
N CYS A 8 -12.94 -3.91 4.80
CA CYS A 8 -12.52 -5.12 5.48
C CYS A 8 -13.36 -6.34 5.06
N SER A 9 -12.90 -7.54 5.41
CA SER A 9 -13.56 -8.80 5.05
C SER A 9 -14.93 -8.97 5.70
N CYS A 10 -15.16 -8.42 6.90
CA CYS A 10 -16.47 -8.49 7.58
C CYS A 10 -17.43 -7.36 7.17
N LYS A 11 -16.96 -6.42 6.34
CA LYS A 11 -17.71 -5.25 5.84
C LYS A 11 -18.08 -4.19 6.89
N ALA A 12 -17.64 -4.35 8.15
CA ALA A 12 -17.91 -3.37 9.21
C ALA A 12 -17.17 -2.05 9.00
N THR A 13 -15.99 -2.08 8.33
CA THR A 13 -15.21 -0.90 8.01
C THR A 13 -15.14 -0.73 6.49
N ARG A 14 -15.57 0.45 6.03
CA ARG A 14 -15.50 0.83 4.62
C ARG A 14 -14.70 2.11 4.47
N TYR A 15 -14.04 2.26 3.33
CA TYR A 15 -13.31 3.47 2.97
C TYR A 15 -13.47 3.81 1.48
N ARG A 16 -13.12 5.03 1.13
CA ARG A 16 -13.01 5.48 -0.25
C ARG A 16 -11.73 6.27 -0.48
N LEU A 17 -11.22 6.21 -1.70
CA LEU A 17 -10.16 7.04 -2.22
C LEU A 17 -10.80 8.12 -3.11
N THR A 18 -10.64 9.36 -2.73
CA THR A 18 -11.29 10.51 -3.40
C THR A 18 -10.42 11.13 -4.49
N GLU A 19 -9.18 10.65 -4.62
CA GLU A 19 -8.22 11.10 -5.64
C GLU A 19 -7.53 9.89 -6.29
N GLN A 20 -6.94 10.09 -7.44
CA GLN A 20 -6.09 9.09 -8.10
C GLN A 20 -4.86 8.84 -7.25
N PRO A 21 -4.54 7.57 -6.92
CA PRO A 21 -3.31 7.24 -6.21
C PRO A 21 -2.06 7.73 -6.93
N MET A 22 -1.01 8.02 -6.16
CA MET A 22 0.28 8.44 -6.71
C MET A 22 0.99 7.29 -7.42
N PHE A 23 0.97 6.11 -6.81
CA PHE A 23 1.65 4.93 -7.33
C PHE A 23 1.13 3.65 -6.67
N THR A 24 1.35 2.53 -7.34
CA THR A 24 1.07 1.19 -6.80
C THR A 24 2.27 0.31 -7.03
N HIS A 25 2.73 -0.42 -6.00
CA HIS A 25 3.77 -1.42 -6.15
C HIS A 25 3.45 -2.72 -5.39
N VAL A 26 4.15 -3.77 -5.77
CA VAL A 26 4.11 -5.08 -5.09
C VAL A 26 5.39 -5.28 -4.30
N CYS A 27 5.26 -5.54 -2.99
CA CYS A 27 6.38 -5.86 -2.12
C CYS A 27 6.43 -7.36 -1.82
N HIS A 28 7.57 -7.98 -2.10
CA HIS A 28 7.83 -9.41 -1.85
C HIS A 28 8.64 -9.67 -0.58
N CYS A 29 8.93 -8.66 0.25
CA CYS A 29 9.77 -8.84 1.42
C CYS A 29 9.12 -9.80 2.43
N SER A 30 9.95 -10.48 3.22
CA SER A 30 9.51 -11.46 4.21
C SER A 30 8.59 -10.86 5.28
N ILE A 31 8.79 -9.60 5.65
CA ILE A 31 7.97 -8.91 6.65
C ILE A 31 6.55 -8.67 6.11
N CYS A 32 6.43 -8.10 4.90
CA CYS A 32 5.12 -7.89 4.26
C CYS A 32 4.36 -9.20 4.11
N LYS A 33 5.02 -10.26 3.68
CA LYS A 33 4.41 -11.60 3.58
C LYS A 33 3.89 -12.10 4.94
N ARG A 34 4.67 -11.92 6.01
CA ARG A 34 4.26 -12.35 7.36
C ARG A 34 3.14 -11.50 7.95
N HIS A 35 3.13 -10.19 7.69
CA HIS A 35 2.07 -9.28 8.15
C HIS A 35 0.70 -9.63 7.58
N THR A 36 0.65 -10.18 6.38
CA THR A 36 -0.60 -10.42 5.65
C THR A 36 -0.91 -11.89 5.44
N GLY A 37 0.06 -12.79 5.66
CA GLY A 37 -0.09 -14.21 5.37
C GLY A 37 -0.22 -14.52 3.88
N THR A 38 0.33 -13.66 3.01
CA THR A 38 0.24 -13.77 1.55
C THR A 38 1.61 -13.91 0.91
N ALA A 39 1.66 -14.25 -0.38
CA ALA A 39 2.90 -14.37 -1.15
C ALA A 39 3.57 -13.03 -1.44
N PHE A 40 2.80 -11.94 -1.43
CA PHE A 40 3.25 -10.55 -1.62
C PHE A 40 2.16 -9.60 -1.12
N VAL A 41 2.49 -8.31 -1.02
CA VAL A 41 1.53 -7.25 -0.66
C VAL A 41 1.54 -6.17 -1.72
N THR A 42 0.36 -5.77 -2.17
CA THR A 42 0.19 -4.60 -3.03
C THR A 42 -0.02 -3.37 -2.15
N HIS A 43 0.84 -2.37 -2.31
CA HIS A 43 0.74 -1.08 -1.64
C HIS A 43 0.31 0.00 -2.63
N ILE A 44 -0.74 0.72 -2.30
CA ILE A 44 -1.25 1.85 -3.06
C ILE A 44 -0.91 3.12 -2.28
N PHE A 45 -0.12 3.99 -2.87
CA PHE A 45 0.33 5.25 -2.25
C PHE A 45 -0.65 6.37 -2.57
N ILE A 46 -1.23 6.96 -1.55
CA ILE A 46 -2.14 8.10 -1.68
C ILE A 46 -1.93 9.04 -0.48
N GLU A 47 -2.16 10.33 -0.67
CA GLU A 47 -2.19 11.27 0.46
C GLU A 47 -3.33 10.88 1.42
N SER A 48 -3.04 10.89 2.72
CA SER A 48 -4.01 10.53 3.76
C SER A 48 -5.27 11.39 3.72
N ALA A 49 -5.16 12.63 3.24
CA ALA A 49 -6.29 13.54 3.06
C ALA A 49 -7.32 13.05 2.02
N TYR A 50 -6.91 12.11 1.14
CA TYR A 50 -7.79 11.53 0.11
C TYR A 50 -8.21 10.09 0.42
N LEU A 51 -7.92 9.62 1.63
CA LEU A 51 -8.42 8.35 2.17
C LEU A 51 -9.45 8.65 3.26
N GLU A 52 -10.70 8.34 3.01
CA GLU A 52 -11.79 8.59 3.94
C GLU A 52 -12.38 7.26 4.42
N VAL A 53 -12.45 7.05 5.74
CA VAL A 53 -13.23 5.96 6.33
C VAL A 53 -14.71 6.39 6.31
N THR A 54 -15.53 5.68 5.56
CA THR A 54 -16.93 6.04 5.30
C THR A 54 -17.91 5.31 6.22
N GLU A 55 -17.53 4.12 6.71
CA GLU A 55 -18.31 3.33 7.65
C GLU A 55 -17.38 2.65 8.65
N GLY A 56 -17.87 2.48 9.86
CA GLY A 56 -17.12 1.85 10.95
C GLY A 56 -15.94 2.69 11.43
N ARG A 57 -14.89 2.01 11.84
CA ARG A 57 -13.65 2.64 12.36
C ARG A 57 -12.44 1.77 12.10
N VAL A 58 -11.27 2.35 12.26
CA VAL A 58 -9.99 1.64 12.25
C VAL A 58 -9.27 1.82 13.58
N GLU A 59 -8.41 0.86 13.92
CA GLU A 59 -7.48 0.94 15.04
C GLU A 59 -6.06 0.77 14.54
N ALA A 60 -5.12 1.53 15.12
CA ALA A 60 -3.71 1.51 14.78
C ALA A 60 -2.95 0.49 15.62
N TYR A 61 -2.16 -0.34 14.96
CA TYR A 61 -1.28 -1.33 15.58
C TYR A 61 0.16 -1.10 15.10
N ALA A 62 1.11 -1.15 16.03
CA ALA A 62 2.51 -1.07 15.67
C ALA A 62 2.90 -2.29 14.82
N GLY A 63 3.50 -2.03 13.66
CA GLY A 63 4.05 -3.03 12.77
C GLY A 63 5.57 -3.06 12.83
N GLN A 64 6.15 -4.21 12.55
CA GLN A 64 7.60 -4.33 12.39
C GLN A 64 8.04 -3.94 10.98
N THR A 65 9.28 -3.49 10.87
CA THR A 65 9.93 -3.19 9.59
C THR A 65 11.35 -3.74 9.59
N GLY A 66 11.86 -4.05 8.42
CA GLY A 66 13.27 -4.46 8.28
C GLY A 66 14.25 -3.31 8.47
N SER A 67 13.80 -2.07 8.28
CA SER A 67 14.61 -0.87 8.47
C SER A 67 14.64 -0.35 9.90
N GLY A 68 13.77 -0.84 10.80
CA GLY A 68 13.54 -0.29 12.12
C GLY A 68 12.73 1.01 12.13
N SER A 69 12.25 1.47 10.98
CA SER A 69 11.40 2.66 10.87
C SER A 69 10.06 2.45 11.55
N GLU A 70 9.47 3.52 12.05
CA GLU A 70 8.12 3.51 12.60
C GLU A 70 7.10 3.07 11.54
N HIS A 71 6.20 2.16 11.92
CA HIS A 71 5.17 1.61 11.05
C HIS A 71 3.88 1.38 11.83
N TRP A 72 2.81 2.05 11.42
CA TRP A 72 1.48 1.89 11.99
C TRP A 72 0.54 1.27 10.98
N VAL A 73 -0.06 0.14 11.33
CA VAL A 73 -1.02 -0.58 10.49
C VAL A 73 -2.42 -0.35 11.03
N TYR A 74 -3.28 0.21 10.20
CA TYR A 74 -4.67 0.50 10.53
C TYR A 74 -5.55 -0.67 10.10
N ARG A 75 -6.25 -1.23 11.07
CA ARG A 75 -7.05 -2.46 10.92
C ARG A 75 -8.49 -2.23 11.30
N CYS A 76 -9.38 -3.01 10.71
CA CYS A 76 -10.74 -3.17 11.23
C CYS A 76 -10.67 -3.80 12.63
N PRO A 77 -11.30 -3.22 13.67
CA PRO A 77 -11.24 -3.79 15.01
C PRO A 77 -11.98 -5.12 15.16
N ASP A 78 -12.95 -5.41 14.29
CA ASP A 78 -13.78 -6.60 14.39
C ASP A 78 -13.15 -7.83 13.74
N CYS A 79 -12.60 -7.70 12.51
CA CYS A 79 -12.02 -8.82 11.77
C CYS A 79 -10.51 -8.74 11.59
N LEU A 80 -9.87 -7.66 12.06
CA LEU A 80 -8.43 -7.40 11.99
C LEU A 80 -7.85 -7.30 10.57
N SER A 81 -8.69 -7.21 9.54
CA SER A 81 -8.21 -6.91 8.18
C SER A 81 -7.37 -5.65 8.16
N ALA A 82 -6.14 -5.73 7.65
CA ALA A 82 -5.27 -4.59 7.44
C ALA A 82 -5.76 -3.79 6.24
N LEU A 83 -6.09 -2.51 6.42
CA LEU A 83 -6.63 -1.65 5.37
C LEU A 83 -5.57 -0.73 4.78
N TYR A 84 -4.83 -0.05 5.61
CA TYR A 84 -3.72 0.81 5.20
C TYR A 84 -2.66 0.93 6.30
N SER A 85 -1.57 1.59 5.98
CA SER A 85 -0.52 1.87 6.98
C SER A 85 0.12 3.24 6.74
N HIS A 86 0.71 3.78 7.80
CA HIS A 86 1.67 4.89 7.75
C HIS A 86 3.06 4.35 8.01
N TYR A 87 4.04 4.81 7.27
CA TYR A 87 5.40 4.30 7.30
C TYR A 87 6.42 5.42 7.53
N ALA A 88 7.52 5.12 8.22
CA ALA A 88 8.63 6.03 8.48
C ALA A 88 8.23 7.34 9.20
N GLY A 89 7.22 7.27 10.09
CA GLY A 89 6.75 8.44 10.83
C GLY A 89 5.97 9.45 9.98
N ASN A 90 5.67 9.12 8.72
CA ASN A 90 4.90 10.01 7.84
C ASN A 90 3.43 9.57 7.82
N ASP A 91 2.56 10.38 8.42
CA ASP A 91 1.11 10.21 8.44
C ASP A 91 0.39 10.93 7.29
N GLN A 92 1.11 11.65 6.44
CA GLN A 92 0.56 12.39 5.30
C GLN A 92 0.35 11.50 4.07
N ILE A 93 0.98 10.32 4.06
CA ILE A 93 0.83 9.33 2.97
C ILE A 93 0.37 8.00 3.56
N ALA A 94 -0.76 7.53 3.06
CA ALA A 94 -1.28 6.20 3.37
C ALA A 94 -0.81 5.18 2.32
N LEU A 95 -0.41 4.01 2.80
CA LEU A 95 -0.11 2.82 2.00
C LEU A 95 -1.31 1.87 2.10
N VAL A 96 -2.27 2.03 1.20
CA VAL A 96 -3.50 1.22 1.19
C VAL A 96 -3.17 -0.19 0.70
N LYS A 97 -3.75 -1.20 1.35
CA LYS A 97 -3.59 -2.61 0.95
C LYS A 97 -4.47 -2.89 -0.25
N GLY A 98 -3.86 -3.05 -1.43
CA GLY A 98 -4.57 -3.11 -2.70
C GLY A 98 -5.65 -4.20 -2.79
N GLY A 99 -5.43 -5.33 -2.12
CA GLY A 99 -6.42 -6.41 -2.05
C GLY A 99 -7.71 -6.07 -1.29
N THR A 100 -7.77 -4.94 -0.59
CA THR A 100 -8.97 -4.49 0.13
C THR A 100 -9.86 -3.55 -0.67
N LEU A 101 -9.46 -3.17 -1.89
CA LEU A 101 -10.34 -2.50 -2.84
C LEU A 101 -11.46 -3.43 -3.31
N ASP A 102 -12.62 -2.87 -3.61
CA ASP A 102 -13.74 -3.61 -4.21
C ASP A 102 -13.40 -4.09 -5.62
N ASP A 103 -12.58 -3.32 -6.35
CA ASP A 103 -11.98 -3.69 -7.63
C ASP A 103 -10.45 -3.58 -7.55
N PRO A 104 -9.75 -4.62 -7.08
CA PRO A 104 -8.30 -4.62 -6.97
C PRO A 104 -7.58 -4.54 -8.33
N ALA A 105 -8.24 -4.95 -9.41
CA ALA A 105 -7.67 -4.92 -10.75
C ALA A 105 -7.58 -3.50 -11.34
N SER A 106 -8.31 -2.55 -10.78
CA SER A 106 -8.34 -1.16 -11.27
C SER A 106 -7.01 -0.40 -11.09
N LEU A 107 -6.10 -0.91 -10.26
CA LEU A 107 -4.81 -0.30 -9.97
C LEU A 107 -3.67 -1.32 -10.14
N PRO A 108 -3.29 -1.63 -11.38
CA PRO A 108 -2.18 -2.54 -11.64
C PRO A 108 -0.86 -1.96 -11.07
N PRO A 109 0.04 -2.81 -10.56
CA PRO A 109 1.30 -2.35 -10.01
C PRO A 109 2.23 -1.81 -11.10
N GLY A 110 2.88 -0.68 -10.81
CA GLY A 110 3.92 -0.09 -11.65
C GLY A 110 5.33 -0.60 -11.36
N ALA A 111 5.54 -1.35 -10.29
CA ALA A 111 6.82 -1.96 -9.94
C ALA A 111 6.66 -3.12 -8.95
N HIS A 112 7.68 -4.00 -8.94
CA HIS A 112 7.88 -5.02 -7.90
C HIS A 112 9.19 -4.76 -7.18
N LEU A 113 9.21 -4.89 -5.86
CA LEU A 113 10.41 -4.73 -5.05
C LEU A 113 10.62 -5.90 -4.08
N TRP A 114 11.83 -6.04 -3.58
CA TRP A 114 12.28 -7.18 -2.77
C TRP A 114 12.08 -8.51 -3.50
N VAL A 115 12.35 -8.52 -4.81
CA VAL A 115 12.15 -9.68 -5.68
C VAL A 115 13.09 -10.82 -5.33
N GLU A 116 14.24 -10.56 -4.68
CA GLU A 116 15.11 -11.59 -4.12
C GLU A 116 14.40 -12.52 -3.11
N ASN A 117 13.32 -12.04 -2.48
CA ASN A 117 12.50 -12.80 -1.55
C ASN A 117 11.19 -13.32 -2.16
N LYS A 118 11.00 -13.13 -3.45
CA LYS A 118 9.80 -13.57 -4.17
C LYS A 118 9.68 -15.11 -4.11
N VAL A 119 8.46 -15.60 -3.87
CA VAL A 119 8.21 -17.04 -3.98
C VAL A 119 8.32 -17.49 -5.45
N PRO A 120 8.92 -18.65 -5.73
CA PRO A 120 9.28 -19.03 -7.10
C PRO A 120 8.10 -19.19 -8.06
N TRP A 121 6.94 -19.53 -7.55
CA TRP A 121 5.72 -19.77 -8.36
C TRP A 121 4.94 -18.48 -8.72
N ILE A 122 5.38 -17.31 -8.24
CA ILE A 122 4.85 -16.01 -8.69
C ILE A 122 5.67 -15.53 -9.88
N GLU A 123 4.98 -15.26 -10.98
CA GLU A 123 5.55 -14.64 -12.17
C GLU A 123 5.29 -13.14 -12.17
N ILE A 124 6.31 -12.37 -12.51
CA ILE A 124 6.18 -10.92 -12.70
C ILE A 124 5.93 -10.70 -14.21
N PRO A 125 4.87 -9.96 -14.58
CA PRO A 125 4.60 -9.68 -15.99
C PRO A 125 5.77 -8.99 -16.69
N ASP A 126 6.02 -9.35 -17.95
CA ASP A 126 7.01 -8.70 -18.78
C ASP A 126 6.74 -7.18 -18.87
N GLY A 127 7.81 -6.40 -18.83
CA GLY A 127 7.74 -4.93 -18.94
C GLY A 127 7.41 -4.20 -17.64
N VAL A 128 7.07 -4.91 -16.55
CA VAL A 128 6.92 -4.29 -15.23
C VAL A 128 8.28 -4.23 -14.53
N PRO A 129 8.77 -3.05 -14.12
CA PRO A 129 10.02 -2.93 -13.38
C PRO A 129 10.07 -3.80 -12.14
N ALA A 130 11.17 -4.54 -11.95
CA ALA A 130 11.39 -5.43 -10.83
C ALA A 130 12.78 -5.21 -10.24
N PHE A 131 12.86 -5.10 -8.91
CA PHE A 131 14.08 -4.74 -8.18
C PHE A 131 14.36 -5.78 -7.09
N ASP A 132 15.59 -6.24 -7.01
CA ASP A 132 16.01 -7.23 -6.02
C ASP A 132 15.73 -6.78 -4.59
N GLN A 133 15.95 -5.49 -4.32
CA GLN A 133 15.66 -4.84 -3.04
C GLN A 133 14.73 -3.64 -3.24
N ASN A 134 14.98 -2.54 -2.55
CA ASN A 134 14.24 -1.31 -2.73
C ASN A 134 14.66 -0.59 -4.01
N TYR A 135 13.88 0.38 -4.45
CA TYR A 135 14.16 1.24 -5.60
C TYR A 135 14.11 2.72 -5.20
N VAL A 136 14.73 3.56 -6.02
CA VAL A 136 14.64 5.02 -5.90
C VAL A 136 13.34 5.47 -6.57
N ALA A 137 12.40 6.04 -5.82
CA ALA A 137 11.09 6.41 -6.33
C ALA A 137 11.17 7.38 -7.52
N ALA A 138 12.14 8.32 -7.51
CA ALA A 138 12.32 9.28 -8.59
C ALA A 138 12.65 8.64 -9.95
N ASP A 139 13.22 7.42 -9.96
CA ASP A 139 13.56 6.69 -11.18
C ASP A 139 12.37 5.88 -11.73
N VAL A 140 11.30 5.73 -10.94
CA VAL A 140 10.21 4.78 -11.24
C VAL A 140 8.85 5.46 -11.30
N TRP A 141 8.58 6.39 -10.39
CA TRP A 141 7.27 7.03 -10.28
C TRP A 141 7.11 8.15 -11.32
N PRO A 142 5.89 8.38 -11.81
CA PRO A 142 5.60 9.54 -12.66
C PRO A 142 6.01 10.87 -11.98
N ALA A 143 6.50 11.82 -12.74
CA ALA A 143 6.96 13.11 -12.22
C ALA A 143 5.87 13.85 -11.40
N ALA A 144 4.62 13.80 -11.86
CA ALA A 144 3.48 14.39 -11.11
C ALA A 144 3.27 13.70 -9.75
N SER A 145 3.46 12.39 -9.67
CA SER A 145 3.37 11.63 -8.42
C SER A 145 4.51 11.98 -7.46
N MET A 146 5.72 12.17 -8.00
CA MET A 146 6.87 12.61 -7.20
C MET A 146 6.68 14.01 -6.61
N GLU A 147 6.07 14.92 -7.36
CA GLU A 147 5.73 16.26 -6.86
C GLU A 147 4.71 16.20 -5.71
N ARG A 148 3.68 15.38 -5.83
CA ARG A 148 2.69 15.13 -4.77
C ARG A 148 3.35 14.51 -3.53
N ARG A 149 4.19 13.50 -3.73
CA ARG A 149 4.96 12.82 -2.66
C ARG A 149 5.82 13.82 -1.88
N ARG A 150 6.55 14.68 -2.59
CA ARG A 150 7.39 15.72 -1.97
C ARG A 150 6.56 16.73 -1.16
N LYS A 151 5.41 17.19 -1.70
CA LYS A 151 4.49 18.08 -0.98
C LYS A 151 3.92 17.45 0.29
N ALA A 152 3.73 16.14 0.30
CA ALA A 152 3.31 15.37 1.47
C ALA A 152 4.48 15.04 2.45
N GLY A 153 5.63 15.69 2.28
CA GLY A 153 6.76 15.56 3.20
C GLY A 153 7.56 14.26 3.10
N TRP A 154 7.44 13.56 1.96
CA TRP A 154 8.20 12.34 1.73
C TRP A 154 9.11 12.51 0.51
N GLY A 155 10.27 13.12 0.78
CA GLY A 155 11.31 13.36 -0.23
C GLY A 155 12.14 12.13 -0.58
#